data_3e176ac2325beefb9c7d81d64c214345
#
_entry.id   3e176ac2325beefb9c7d81d64c214345
#
_cell.length_a   1.000
_cell.length_b   1.000
_cell.length_c   1.000
_cell.angle_alpha   90.00
_cell.angle_beta   90.00
_cell.angle_gamma   90.00
#
_symmetry.space_group_name_H-M   'P 1'
#
loop_
_entity.id
_entity.type
_entity.pdbx_description
1 polymer ?
#
loop_
_entity_poly.entity_id
_entity_poly.type
_entity_poly.pdbx_seq_one_letter_code
_entity_poly.pdbx_strand_id
1 'polypeptide(L)'
;MKRNIYVASSWRNVYYPKVVAKLRAAGHDVYDFRNPPSGDPGFKCVNVHPHYMEWTPEEYRDHLDHPKAIKQFGNDIEAMEACDTCVLVLPCGRSAHTEAGWFAGRGKLTIAYIPEKQEPELMYKLFSGVCCSMEELIEALNG
;
A
#
# COMPACT_ATOMS: atom_id res chain seq x y z
N MET A 1 -0.16 -19.16 10.85
CA MET A 1 -1.10 -19.04 9.72
C MET A 1 -0.45 -18.23 8.60
N LYS A 2 -0.50 -18.73 7.38
CA LYS A 2 0.05 -18.03 6.21
C LYS A 2 -0.98 -17.06 5.63
N ARG A 3 -0.56 -15.83 5.38
CA ARG A 3 -1.40 -14.79 4.79
C ARG A 3 -0.83 -14.35 3.44
N ASN A 4 -1.69 -13.76 2.62
CA ASN A 4 -1.31 -13.07 1.40
C ASN A 4 -1.39 -11.58 1.71
N ILE A 5 -0.25 -10.95 1.88
CA ILE A 5 -0.15 -9.58 2.40
C ILE A 5 0.18 -8.58 1.30
N TYR A 6 -0.64 -7.55 1.19
CA TYR A 6 -0.34 -6.36 0.41
C TYR A 6 0.30 -5.33 1.35
N VAL A 7 1.53 -4.96 1.07
CA VAL A 7 2.22 -3.94 1.88
C VAL A 7 2.07 -2.60 1.16
N ALA A 8 1.23 -1.74 1.73
CA ALA A 8 0.98 -0.40 1.21
C ALA A 8 1.92 0.60 1.86
N SER A 9 2.62 1.40 1.06
CA SER A 9 3.54 2.41 1.56
C SER A 9 3.95 3.36 0.44
N SER A 10 4.80 4.31 0.76
CA SER A 10 5.41 5.21 -0.20
C SER A 10 6.65 4.57 -0.84
N TRP A 11 6.93 4.90 -2.11
CA TRP A 11 8.18 4.53 -2.76
C TRP A 11 9.42 5.04 -1.99
N ARG A 12 9.26 6.09 -1.19
CA ARG A 12 10.35 6.71 -0.41
C ARG A 12 10.49 6.16 0.99
N ASN A 13 9.61 5.26 1.41
CA ASN A 13 9.63 4.73 2.77
C ASN A 13 10.88 3.88 2.99
N VAL A 14 11.67 4.22 4.00
CA VAL A 14 12.93 3.52 4.30
C VAL A 14 12.73 2.22 5.06
N TYR A 15 11.57 2.04 5.68
CA TYR A 15 11.25 0.81 6.44
C TYR A 15 10.68 -0.29 5.55
N TYR A 16 10.16 0.08 4.39
CA TYR A 16 9.44 -0.83 3.51
C TYR A 16 10.21 -2.11 3.16
N PRO A 17 11.46 -2.05 2.70
CA PRO A 17 12.19 -3.27 2.34
C PRO A 17 12.35 -4.24 3.50
N LYS A 18 12.61 -3.71 4.71
CA LYS A 18 12.77 -4.53 5.90
C LYS A 18 11.45 -5.17 6.32
N VAL A 19 10.35 -4.44 6.21
CA VAL A 19 9.02 -4.98 6.51
C VAL A 19 8.70 -6.14 5.58
N VAL A 20 8.89 -5.99 4.28
CA VAL A 20 8.67 -7.06 3.30
C VAL A 20 9.51 -8.29 3.66
N ALA A 21 10.81 -8.09 3.91
CA ALA A 21 11.71 -9.18 4.24
C ALA A 21 11.29 -9.92 5.53
N LYS A 22 10.92 -9.17 6.57
CA LYS A 22 10.51 -9.75 7.85
C LYS A 22 9.20 -10.52 7.76
N LEU A 23 8.24 -10.02 7.00
CA LEU A 23 6.97 -10.72 6.80
C LEU A 23 7.16 -12.00 6.01
N ARG A 24 8.01 -12.00 5.00
CA ARG A 24 8.36 -13.21 4.25
C ARG A 24 9.08 -14.22 5.13
N ALA A 25 10.01 -13.76 5.96
CA ALA A 25 10.72 -14.61 6.91
C ALA A 25 9.77 -15.24 7.95
N ALA A 26 8.68 -14.57 8.26
CA ALA A 26 7.63 -15.08 9.14
C ALA A 26 6.69 -16.09 8.46
N GLY A 27 6.90 -16.37 7.18
CA GLY A 27 6.15 -17.41 6.45
C GLY A 27 4.99 -16.91 5.61
N HIS A 28 4.82 -15.60 5.46
CA HIS A 28 3.74 -15.03 4.66
C HIS A 28 4.15 -14.82 3.21
N ASP A 29 3.17 -14.86 2.31
CA ASP A 29 3.35 -14.37 0.95
C ASP A 29 3.12 -12.86 0.96
N VAL A 30 4.03 -12.12 0.35
CA VAL A 30 3.99 -10.65 0.36
C VAL A 30 4.05 -10.12 -1.06
N TYR A 31 3.07 -9.31 -1.42
CA TYR A 31 3.13 -8.54 -2.66
C TYR A 31 3.98 -7.30 -2.42
N ASP A 32 5.10 -7.24 -3.12
CA ASP A 32 6.04 -6.11 -3.08
C ASP A 32 5.85 -5.26 -4.32
N PHE A 33 5.22 -4.09 -4.16
CA PHE A 33 4.92 -3.23 -5.31
C PHE A 33 6.17 -2.64 -5.96
N ARG A 34 7.31 -2.65 -5.27
CA ARG A 34 8.58 -2.19 -5.84
C ARG A 34 9.22 -3.24 -6.75
N ASN A 35 8.90 -4.52 -6.51
CA ASN A 35 9.43 -5.66 -7.27
C ASN A 35 8.30 -6.67 -7.53
N PRO A 36 7.26 -6.28 -8.30
CA PRO A 36 6.14 -7.18 -8.53
C PRO A 36 6.53 -8.36 -9.43
N PRO A 37 5.84 -9.51 -9.31
CA PRO A 37 6.11 -10.66 -10.17
C PRO A 37 5.98 -10.36 -11.66
N SER A 38 5.11 -9.41 -12.03
CA SER A 38 4.89 -9.01 -13.42
C SER A 38 6.06 -8.22 -14.02
N GLY A 39 7.00 -7.72 -13.19
CA GLY A 39 8.07 -6.83 -13.62
C GLY A 39 7.61 -5.39 -13.87
N ASP A 40 6.41 -5.04 -13.47
CA ASP A 40 5.85 -3.69 -13.61
C ASP A 40 6.73 -2.68 -12.87
N PRO A 41 7.26 -1.64 -13.57
CA PRO A 41 8.13 -0.64 -12.92
C PRO A 41 7.38 0.35 -12.03
N GLY A 42 6.05 0.27 -11.97
CA GLY A 42 5.20 1.21 -11.26
C GLY A 42 4.75 2.36 -12.15
N PHE A 43 3.88 3.20 -11.59
CA PHE A 43 3.28 4.32 -12.31
C PHE A 43 3.64 5.64 -11.65
N LYS A 44 3.94 6.63 -12.49
CA LYS A 44 4.13 8.02 -12.06
C LYS A 44 3.36 8.92 -13.02
N CYS A 45 2.76 9.99 -12.51
CA CYS A 45 2.01 10.92 -13.36
C CYS A 45 2.85 11.52 -14.48
N VAL A 46 4.17 11.63 -14.30
CA VAL A 46 5.08 12.08 -15.34
C VAL A 46 5.08 11.14 -16.57
N ASN A 47 4.70 9.87 -16.38
CA ASN A 47 4.58 8.91 -17.48
C ASN A 47 3.40 9.25 -18.40
N VAL A 48 2.42 10.02 -17.92
CA VAL A 48 1.28 10.48 -18.69
C VAL A 48 1.59 11.84 -19.32
N HIS A 49 2.10 12.79 -18.51
CA HIS A 49 2.41 14.13 -18.99
C HIS A 49 3.54 14.76 -18.16
N PRO A 50 4.57 15.36 -18.83
CA PRO A 50 5.72 15.94 -18.11
C PRO A 50 5.34 17.11 -17.18
N HIS A 51 4.25 17.81 -17.47
CA HIS A 51 3.79 18.96 -16.68
C HIS A 51 2.58 18.63 -15.80
N TYR A 52 2.50 17.40 -15.28
CA TYR A 52 1.37 16.92 -14.50
C TYR A 52 1.04 17.79 -13.28
N MET A 53 2.03 18.43 -12.69
CA MET A 53 1.82 19.30 -11.51
C MET A 53 1.06 20.58 -11.85
N GLU A 54 0.97 20.95 -13.12
CA GLU A 54 0.27 22.15 -13.59
C GLU A 54 -1.16 21.87 -14.04
N TRP A 55 -1.60 20.61 -13.95
CA TRP A 55 -2.95 20.23 -14.36
C TRP A 55 -4.02 20.96 -13.54
N THR A 56 -5.05 21.45 -14.24
CA THR A 56 -6.28 21.85 -13.59
C THR A 56 -6.99 20.60 -13.04
N PRO A 57 -7.95 20.77 -12.12
CA PRO A 57 -8.75 19.63 -11.65
C PRO A 57 -9.41 18.85 -12.80
N GLU A 58 -9.89 19.55 -13.81
CA GLU A 58 -10.54 18.94 -14.97
C GLU A 58 -9.55 18.15 -15.81
N GLU A 59 -8.35 18.68 -16.03
CA GLU A 59 -7.29 17.98 -16.75
C GLU A 59 -6.84 16.73 -15.98
N TYR A 60 -6.69 16.84 -14.67
CA TYR A 60 -6.38 15.68 -13.82
C TYR A 60 -7.46 14.61 -13.99
N ARG A 61 -8.73 14.99 -13.85
CA ARG A 61 -9.85 14.04 -13.98
C ARG A 61 -9.81 13.31 -15.32
N ASP A 62 -9.58 14.05 -16.41
CA ASP A 62 -9.50 13.46 -17.75
C ASP A 62 -8.32 12.51 -17.91
N HIS A 63 -7.19 12.82 -17.29
CA HIS A 63 -5.99 11.99 -17.37
C HIS A 63 -6.08 10.69 -16.58
N LEU A 64 -7.04 10.56 -15.66
CA LEU A 64 -7.31 9.28 -15.01
C LEU A 64 -7.78 8.22 -16.01
N ASP A 65 -8.34 8.64 -17.13
CA ASP A 65 -8.79 7.75 -18.20
C ASP A 65 -7.69 7.48 -19.25
N HIS A 66 -6.48 7.99 -19.04
CA HIS A 66 -5.35 7.69 -19.92
C HIS A 66 -5.04 6.19 -19.90
N PRO A 67 -4.76 5.56 -21.06
CA PRO A 67 -4.51 4.11 -21.11
C PRO A 67 -3.45 3.61 -20.13
N LYS A 68 -2.39 4.39 -19.90
CA LYS A 68 -1.34 4.03 -18.93
C LYS A 68 -1.86 4.03 -17.49
N ALA A 69 -2.73 5.00 -17.15
CA ALA A 69 -3.34 5.08 -15.82
C ALA A 69 -4.31 3.92 -15.60
N ILE A 70 -5.15 3.63 -16.58
CA ILE A 70 -6.09 2.51 -16.52
C ILE A 70 -5.36 1.19 -16.34
N LYS A 71 -4.29 0.96 -17.10
CA LYS A 71 -3.50 -0.27 -17.01
C LYS A 71 -2.87 -0.42 -15.62
N GLN A 72 -2.27 0.64 -15.11
CA GLN A 72 -1.63 0.61 -13.79
C GLN A 72 -2.67 0.37 -12.69
N PHE A 73 -3.79 1.07 -12.75
CA PHE A 73 -4.88 0.86 -11.79
C PHE A 73 -5.35 -0.60 -11.82
N GLY A 74 -5.52 -1.18 -13.01
CA GLY A 74 -5.91 -2.58 -13.16
C GLY A 74 -4.91 -3.53 -12.51
N ASN A 75 -3.62 -3.29 -12.69
CA ASN A 75 -2.56 -4.10 -12.07
C ASN A 75 -2.63 -3.99 -10.54
N ASP A 76 -2.80 -2.79 -10.02
CA ASP A 76 -2.85 -2.54 -8.60
C ASP A 76 -4.08 -3.20 -7.96
N ILE A 77 -5.25 -3.02 -8.55
CA ILE A 77 -6.48 -3.60 -7.98
C ILE A 77 -6.47 -5.14 -8.06
N GLU A 78 -5.90 -5.70 -9.11
CA GLU A 78 -5.75 -7.15 -9.21
C GLU A 78 -4.88 -7.70 -8.08
N ALA A 79 -3.75 -7.04 -7.80
CA ALA A 79 -2.87 -7.40 -6.70
C ALA A 79 -3.58 -7.28 -5.35
N MET A 80 -4.33 -6.19 -5.15
CA MET A 80 -5.08 -5.97 -3.92
C MET A 80 -6.16 -7.03 -3.71
N GLU A 81 -6.89 -7.40 -4.75
CA GLU A 81 -7.93 -8.42 -4.67
C GLU A 81 -7.35 -9.81 -4.37
N ALA A 82 -6.14 -10.09 -4.81
CA ALA A 82 -5.46 -11.36 -4.54
C ALA A 82 -4.97 -11.47 -3.10
N CYS A 83 -4.91 -10.38 -2.36
CA CYS A 83 -4.44 -10.37 -0.98
C CYS A 83 -5.59 -10.36 0.02
N ASP A 84 -5.38 -11.04 1.15
CA ASP A 84 -6.36 -11.09 2.25
C ASP A 84 -6.04 -10.12 3.39
N THR A 85 -4.88 -9.52 3.36
CA THR A 85 -4.35 -8.69 4.44
C THR A 85 -3.61 -7.49 3.86
N CYS A 86 -3.74 -6.34 4.51
CA CYS A 86 -2.98 -5.14 4.19
C CYS A 86 -2.17 -4.68 5.39
N VAL A 87 -0.91 -4.37 5.16
CA VAL A 87 -0.06 -3.69 6.14
C VAL A 87 0.31 -2.33 5.57
N LEU A 88 -0.16 -1.28 6.24
CA LEU A 88 0.15 0.10 5.89
C LEU A 88 1.39 0.53 6.66
N VAL A 89 2.49 0.78 5.96
CA VAL A 89 3.77 1.16 6.58
C VAL A 89 3.92 2.68 6.53
N LEU A 90 3.87 3.32 7.69
CA LEU A 90 4.02 4.77 7.81
C LEU A 90 5.52 5.13 7.90
N PRO A 91 5.93 6.33 7.46
CA PRO A 91 5.10 7.37 6.83
C PRO A 91 4.81 7.06 5.35
N CYS A 92 3.63 7.44 4.89
CA CYS A 92 3.27 7.27 3.50
C CYS A 92 2.16 8.26 3.10
N GLY A 93 1.91 8.36 1.80
CA GLY A 93 0.99 9.33 1.26
C GLY A 93 -0.42 8.83 1.00
N ARG A 94 -1.10 9.53 0.09
CA ARG A 94 -2.52 9.33 -0.18
C ARG A 94 -2.86 7.99 -0.82
N SER A 95 -2.04 7.53 -1.76
CA SER A 95 -2.29 6.25 -2.45
C SER A 95 -2.32 5.08 -1.48
N ALA A 96 -1.31 4.99 -0.62
CA ALA A 96 -1.24 3.91 0.36
C ALA A 96 -2.40 3.95 1.35
N HIS A 97 -2.79 5.15 1.80
CA HIS A 97 -3.95 5.31 2.69
C HIS A 97 -5.25 4.91 2.01
N THR A 98 -5.42 5.27 0.74
CA THR A 98 -6.59 4.89 -0.05
C THR A 98 -6.68 3.37 -0.19
N GLU A 99 -5.56 2.73 -0.47
CA GLU A 99 -5.48 1.27 -0.58
C GLU A 99 -5.83 0.58 0.73
N ALA A 100 -5.24 1.04 1.85
CA ALA A 100 -5.53 0.47 3.16
C ALA A 100 -7.02 0.64 3.55
N GLY A 101 -7.60 1.79 3.24
CA GLY A 101 -9.02 2.04 3.44
C GLY A 101 -9.90 1.08 2.64
N TRP A 102 -9.51 0.77 1.42
CA TRP A 102 -10.21 -0.22 0.60
C TRP A 102 -10.20 -1.60 1.26
N PHE A 103 -9.05 -2.05 1.76
CA PHE A 103 -8.94 -3.32 2.47
C PHE A 103 -9.83 -3.35 3.70
N ALA A 104 -9.78 -2.30 4.52
CA ALA A 104 -10.60 -2.20 5.73
C ALA A 104 -12.09 -2.20 5.39
N GLY A 105 -12.49 -1.47 4.35
CA GLY A 105 -13.87 -1.39 3.91
C GLY A 105 -14.43 -2.72 3.39
N ARG A 106 -13.56 -3.62 2.96
CA ARG A 106 -13.93 -4.98 2.53
C ARG A 106 -13.89 -6.00 3.66
N GLY A 107 -13.61 -5.56 4.88
CA GLY A 107 -13.52 -6.47 6.03
C GLY A 107 -12.28 -7.32 6.04
N LYS A 108 -11.26 -6.98 5.25
CA LYS A 108 -9.98 -7.68 5.26
C LYS A 108 -9.11 -7.17 6.40
N LEU A 109 -8.25 -8.04 6.94
CA LEU A 109 -7.32 -7.64 8.00
C LEU A 109 -6.43 -6.51 7.52
N THR A 110 -6.46 -5.39 8.23
CA THR A 110 -5.71 -4.19 7.87
C THR A 110 -5.01 -3.65 9.11
N ILE A 111 -3.68 -3.52 9.04
CA ILE A 111 -2.89 -3.09 10.18
C ILE A 111 -2.02 -1.91 9.77
N ALA A 112 -2.03 -0.85 10.56
CA ALA A 112 -1.09 0.25 10.41
C ALA A 112 0.16 -0.04 11.24
N TYR A 113 1.32 -0.03 10.59
CA TYR A 113 2.61 -0.15 11.26
C TYR A 113 3.25 1.23 11.33
N ILE A 114 3.48 1.70 12.56
CA ILE A 114 4.01 3.04 12.83
C ILE A 114 5.38 2.91 13.49
N PRO A 115 6.47 2.83 12.70
CA PRO A 115 7.82 2.62 13.23
C PRO A 115 8.45 3.85 13.87
N GLU A 116 7.88 5.03 13.64
CA GLU A 116 8.42 6.28 14.18
C GLU A 116 7.30 7.26 14.49
N LYS A 117 7.62 8.27 15.29
CA LYS A 117 6.68 9.34 15.65
C LYS A 117 6.19 10.08 14.41
N GLN A 118 4.89 10.34 14.36
CA GLN A 118 4.27 11.12 13.29
C GLN A 118 2.97 11.75 13.76
N GLU A 119 2.37 12.56 12.91
CA GLU A 119 1.10 13.20 13.22
C GLU A 119 0.02 12.13 13.45
N PRO A 120 -0.72 12.22 14.58
CA PRO A 120 -1.79 11.28 14.86
C PRO A 120 -2.93 11.36 13.85
N GLU A 121 -3.55 10.20 13.57
CA GLU A 121 -4.70 10.10 12.67
C GLU A 121 -5.80 9.24 13.31
N LEU A 122 -6.96 9.83 13.52
CA LEU A 122 -8.10 9.16 14.13
C LEU A 122 -8.62 7.99 13.31
N MET A 123 -8.60 8.13 11.98
CA MET A 123 -9.26 7.16 11.09
C MET A 123 -8.55 5.81 11.02
N TYR A 124 -7.37 5.67 11.62
CA TYR A 124 -6.75 4.35 11.78
C TYR A 124 -7.58 3.41 12.68
N LYS A 125 -8.56 3.96 13.40
CA LYS A 125 -9.53 3.11 14.14
C LYS A 125 -10.39 2.24 13.22
N LEU A 126 -10.46 2.54 11.93
CA LEU A 126 -11.11 1.67 10.94
C LEU A 126 -10.34 0.37 10.73
N PHE A 127 -9.05 0.39 11.01
CA PHE A 127 -8.19 -0.77 10.80
C PHE A 127 -8.33 -1.77 11.94
N SER A 128 -7.85 -2.98 11.67
CA SER A 128 -7.87 -4.06 12.66
C SER A 128 -6.95 -3.78 13.85
N GLY A 129 -5.89 -3.00 13.64
CA GLY A 129 -4.97 -2.61 14.70
C GLY A 129 -3.89 -1.66 14.23
N VAL A 130 -3.19 -1.12 15.23
CA VAL A 130 -2.02 -0.25 15.04
C VAL A 130 -0.87 -0.91 15.79
N CYS A 131 0.24 -1.17 15.09
CA CYS A 131 1.43 -1.80 15.65
C CYS A 131 2.59 -0.80 15.66
N CYS A 132 3.33 -0.75 16.74
CA CYS A 132 4.43 0.19 16.92
C CYS A 132 5.81 -0.47 16.82
N SER A 133 5.85 -1.79 16.71
CA SER A 133 7.09 -2.55 16.52
C SER A 133 6.87 -3.72 15.56
N MET A 134 7.98 -4.24 15.01
CA MET A 134 7.91 -5.43 14.15
C MET A 134 7.38 -6.64 14.91
N GLU A 135 7.72 -6.76 16.17
CA GLU A 135 7.26 -7.86 17.03
C GLU A 135 5.73 -7.84 17.16
N GLU A 136 5.17 -6.66 17.44
CA GLU A 136 3.72 -6.50 17.50
C GLU A 136 3.05 -6.83 16.17
N LEU A 137 3.65 -6.38 15.06
CA LEU A 137 3.12 -6.62 13.73
C LEU A 137 3.08 -8.11 13.40
N ILE A 138 4.18 -8.82 13.64
CA ILE A 138 4.27 -10.25 13.38
C ILE A 138 3.26 -11.01 14.25
N GLU A 139 3.15 -10.65 15.52
CA GLU A 139 2.19 -11.26 16.43
C GLU A 139 0.75 -11.05 15.97
N ALA A 140 0.42 -9.83 15.57
CA ALA A 140 -0.93 -9.50 15.08
C ALA A 140 -1.29 -10.31 13.82
N LEU A 141 -0.32 -10.59 12.97
CA LEU A 141 -0.54 -11.34 11.74
C LEU A 141 -0.63 -12.85 11.97
N ASN A 142 -0.08 -13.35 13.06
CA ASN A 142 -0.11 -14.77 13.42
C ASN A 142 -1.42 -15.19 14.10
N GLY A 143 -2.17 -14.21 14.56
CA GLY A 143 -3.45 -14.43 15.26
C GLY A 143 -4.64 -14.78 14.33
#